data_85925f38f09b966f54b69fbd4a13cb31
#
_entry.id   85925f38f09b966f54b69fbd4a13cb31
#
_cell.length_a   1.000
_cell.length_b   1.000
_cell.length_c   1.000
_cell.angle_alpha   90.00
_cell.angle_beta   90.00
_cell.angle_gamma   90.00
#
_symmetry.space_group_name_H-M   'P 1'
#
loop_
_entity.id
_entity.type
_entity.pdbx_description
1 polymer ?
#
loop_
_entity_poly.entity_id
_entity_poly.type
_entity_poly.pdbx_seq_one_letter_code
_entity_poly.pdbx_strand_id
1 'polypeptide(L)'
;GVRYSLVNPRAYIDSNIVGFSNILEACRHYGVKHLAYASSSSVYGLNEKMPFSTADNVDHPISLYAASKKSNELMAHTYSHLFGLPTTGLRFFTVYGPWGRPDMALFLFTKAILEGKPIQVFNQGNMIRDFTYVDDIVEGLVRVIDHPPTGNPHWNPAAPDPSTSRAPYK
;
A
#
# COMPACT_ATOMS: atom_id res chain seq x y z
N GLY A 1 -0.67 9.98 -5.98
CA GLY A 1 0.46 9.94 -5.06
C GLY A 1 0.36 10.99 -3.96
N VAL A 2 1.30 11.01 -3.04
CA VAL A 2 1.28 11.88 -1.83
C VAL A 2 1.05 13.36 -2.18
N ARG A 3 1.81 13.90 -3.13
CA ARG A 3 1.76 15.34 -3.45
C ARG A 3 0.37 15.79 -3.93
N TYR A 4 -0.26 15.03 -4.82
CA TYR A 4 -1.58 15.39 -5.34
C TYR A 4 -2.67 15.31 -4.26
N SER A 5 -2.51 14.50 -3.23
CA SER A 5 -3.46 14.46 -2.11
C SER A 5 -3.52 15.75 -1.29
N LEU A 6 -2.47 16.56 -1.37
CA LEU A 6 -2.44 17.90 -0.74
C LEU A 6 -3.20 18.95 -1.57
N VAL A 7 -3.28 18.75 -2.89
CA VAL A 7 -3.94 19.67 -3.83
C VAL A 7 -5.40 19.33 -4.01
N ASN A 8 -5.73 18.05 -4.13
CA ASN A 8 -7.08 17.55 -4.31
C ASN A 8 -7.40 16.38 -3.39
N PRO A 9 -7.65 16.64 -2.10
CA PRO A 9 -7.93 15.61 -1.10
C PRO A 9 -9.20 14.82 -1.43
N ARG A 10 -10.20 15.46 -2.00
CA ARG A 10 -11.50 14.85 -2.33
C ARG A 10 -11.35 13.67 -3.28
N ALA A 11 -10.50 13.78 -4.30
CA ALA A 11 -10.25 12.70 -5.25
C ALA A 11 -9.73 11.42 -4.57
N TYR A 12 -8.99 11.55 -3.45
CA TYR A 12 -8.50 10.39 -2.69
C TYR A 12 -9.59 9.77 -1.82
N ILE A 13 -10.46 10.57 -1.25
CA ILE A 13 -11.64 10.07 -0.51
C ILE A 13 -12.53 9.29 -1.48
N ASP A 14 -12.89 9.89 -2.58
CA ASP A 14 -13.83 9.29 -3.54
C ASP A 14 -13.25 8.01 -4.16
N SER A 15 -11.97 7.99 -4.57
CA SER A 15 -11.35 6.83 -5.18
C SER A 15 -10.93 5.76 -4.17
N ASN A 16 -10.21 6.15 -3.09
CA ASN A 16 -9.59 5.17 -2.20
C ASN A 16 -10.53 4.74 -1.07
N ILE A 17 -11.46 5.55 -0.63
CA ILE A 17 -12.40 5.17 0.44
C ILE A 17 -13.71 4.67 -0.17
N VAL A 18 -14.42 5.53 -0.90
CA VAL A 18 -15.71 5.17 -1.48
C VAL A 18 -15.55 4.08 -2.54
N GLY A 19 -14.61 4.24 -3.47
CA GLY A 19 -14.34 3.23 -4.50
C GLY A 19 -13.91 1.89 -3.92
N PHE A 20 -13.05 1.89 -2.91
CA PHE A 20 -12.61 0.64 -2.28
C PHE A 20 -13.75 -0.04 -1.50
N SER A 21 -14.61 0.74 -0.82
CA SER A 21 -15.82 0.21 -0.19
C SER A 21 -16.72 -0.53 -1.19
N ASN A 22 -16.91 0.04 -2.38
CA ASN A 22 -17.69 -0.61 -3.44
C ASN A 22 -17.06 -1.93 -3.91
N ILE A 23 -15.73 -1.98 -4.01
CA ILE A 23 -15.02 -3.24 -4.35
C ILE A 23 -15.20 -4.29 -3.26
N LEU A 24 -15.09 -3.91 -1.99
CA LEU A 24 -15.30 -4.83 -0.87
C LEU A 24 -16.73 -5.39 -0.86
N GLU A 25 -17.74 -4.55 -1.07
CA GLU A 25 -19.13 -5.00 -1.18
C GLU A 25 -19.33 -5.93 -2.38
N ALA A 26 -18.75 -5.61 -3.52
CA ALA A 26 -18.81 -6.50 -4.68
C ALA A 26 -18.14 -7.85 -4.38
N CYS A 27 -16.96 -7.87 -3.77
CA CYS A 27 -16.28 -9.12 -3.38
C CYS A 27 -17.12 -9.96 -2.42
N ARG A 28 -17.74 -9.32 -1.44
CA ARG A 28 -18.63 -9.98 -0.47
C ARG A 28 -19.85 -10.61 -1.16
N HIS A 29 -20.54 -9.85 -2.00
CA HIS A 29 -21.78 -10.31 -2.64
C HIS A 29 -21.56 -11.38 -3.70
N TYR A 30 -20.43 -11.34 -4.40
CA TYR A 30 -20.09 -12.32 -5.44
C TYR A 30 -19.22 -13.48 -4.95
N GLY A 31 -18.96 -13.57 -3.64
CA GLY A 31 -18.22 -14.69 -3.07
C GLY A 31 -16.79 -14.80 -3.60
N VAL A 32 -16.10 -13.69 -3.75
CA VAL A 32 -14.71 -13.67 -4.21
C VAL A 32 -13.83 -14.44 -3.23
N LYS A 33 -13.00 -15.34 -3.75
CA LYS A 33 -12.18 -16.25 -2.93
C LYS A 33 -11.01 -15.55 -2.24
N HIS A 34 -10.49 -14.49 -2.84
CA HIS A 34 -9.36 -13.71 -2.32
C HIS A 34 -9.33 -12.33 -2.96
N LEU A 35 -9.13 -11.30 -2.16
CA LEU A 35 -8.89 -9.93 -2.62
C LEU A 35 -7.47 -9.52 -2.29
N ALA A 36 -6.58 -9.48 -3.28
CA ALA A 36 -5.30 -8.81 -3.18
C ALA A 36 -5.45 -7.34 -3.61
N TYR A 37 -4.98 -6.41 -2.79
CA TYR A 37 -5.14 -4.98 -3.08
C TYR A 37 -3.87 -4.19 -2.78
N ALA A 38 -3.71 -3.07 -3.48
CA ALA A 38 -2.58 -2.18 -3.30
C ALA A 38 -2.77 -1.30 -2.06
N SER A 39 -1.95 -1.50 -1.04
CA SER A 39 -1.62 -0.51 -0.02
C SER A 39 -0.40 0.31 -0.46
N SER A 40 0.39 0.84 0.43
CA SER A 40 1.55 1.66 0.11
C SER A 40 2.55 1.67 1.27
N SER A 41 3.84 1.75 0.96
CA SER A 41 4.87 2.03 1.97
C SER A 41 4.68 3.37 2.69
N SER A 42 3.89 4.29 2.12
CA SER A 42 3.56 5.57 2.77
C SER A 42 2.82 5.41 4.10
N VAL A 43 2.22 4.24 4.37
CA VAL A 43 1.55 3.98 5.66
C VAL A 43 2.54 3.90 6.83
N TYR A 44 3.82 3.62 6.56
CA TYR A 44 4.86 3.61 7.59
C TYR A 44 5.14 5.00 8.19
N GLY A 45 4.73 6.08 7.51
CA GLY A 45 4.84 7.44 8.05
C GLY A 45 6.27 7.83 8.37
N LEU A 46 6.50 8.24 9.62
CA LEU A 46 7.82 8.66 10.14
C LEU A 46 8.54 7.55 10.92
N ASN A 47 8.25 6.28 10.68
CA ASN A 47 9.05 5.21 11.28
C ASN A 47 10.53 5.34 10.87
N GLU A 48 11.41 5.32 11.87
CA GLU A 48 12.86 5.50 11.68
C GLU A 48 13.60 4.17 11.55
N LYS A 49 13.02 3.09 12.10
CA LYS A 49 13.62 1.75 12.06
C LYS A 49 13.65 1.23 10.63
N MET A 50 14.82 0.81 10.19
CA MET A 50 15.02 0.19 8.87
C MET A 50 15.75 -1.15 9.00
N PRO A 51 15.39 -2.12 8.16
CA PRO A 51 14.27 -2.13 7.21
C PRO A 51 12.91 -2.07 7.91
N PHE A 52 11.89 -1.52 7.24
CA PHE A 52 10.52 -1.57 7.75
C PHE A 52 10.03 -3.00 7.88
N SER A 53 9.26 -3.26 8.93
CA SER A 53 8.63 -4.55 9.18
C SER A 53 7.12 -4.45 9.02
N THR A 54 6.47 -5.55 8.65
CA THR A 54 5.01 -5.64 8.67
C THR A 54 4.44 -5.53 10.08
N ALA A 55 5.26 -5.76 11.12
CA ALA A 55 4.90 -5.61 12.52
C ALA A 55 5.06 -4.18 13.05
N ASP A 56 5.63 -3.25 12.27
CA ASP A 56 5.78 -1.87 12.70
C ASP A 56 4.43 -1.18 12.81
N ASN A 57 4.29 -0.28 13.80
CA ASN A 57 3.09 0.53 13.93
C ASN A 57 2.95 1.47 12.72
N VAL A 58 1.75 1.52 12.14
CA VAL A 58 1.41 2.33 10.97
C VAL A 58 0.19 3.22 11.20
N ASP A 59 -0.07 3.59 12.44
CA ASP A 59 -1.25 4.37 12.84
C ASP A 59 -1.01 5.90 12.79
N HIS A 60 0.18 6.32 12.34
CA HIS A 60 0.58 7.73 12.24
C HIS A 60 0.95 8.13 10.80
N PRO A 61 0.01 8.02 9.82
CA PRO A 61 0.26 8.45 8.46
C PRO A 61 0.45 9.97 8.39
N ILE A 62 1.39 10.42 7.55
CA ILE A 62 1.75 11.84 7.43
C ILE A 62 1.19 12.51 6.16
N SER A 63 0.29 11.87 5.47
CA SER A 63 -0.41 12.42 4.31
C SER A 63 -1.81 11.83 4.19
N LEU A 64 -2.73 12.57 3.55
CA LEU A 64 -4.07 12.04 3.29
C LEU A 64 -4.04 10.80 2.39
N TYR A 65 -3.12 10.75 1.43
CA TYR A 65 -2.90 9.54 0.64
C TYR A 65 -2.55 8.34 1.53
N ALA A 66 -1.58 8.50 2.44
CA ALA A 66 -1.20 7.43 3.37
C ALA A 66 -2.38 7.04 4.29
N ALA A 67 -3.10 8.03 4.81
CA ALA A 67 -4.30 7.80 5.64
C ALA A 67 -5.37 7.02 4.86
N SER A 68 -5.62 7.37 3.59
CA SER A 68 -6.58 6.63 2.77
C SER A 68 -6.15 5.19 2.50
N LYS A 69 -4.85 4.93 2.32
CA LYS A 69 -4.33 3.57 2.16
C LYS A 69 -4.39 2.76 3.46
N LYS A 70 -4.08 3.38 4.60
CA LYS A 70 -4.28 2.74 5.90
C LYS A 70 -5.76 2.43 6.15
N SER A 71 -6.67 3.33 5.76
CA SER A 71 -8.11 3.07 5.83
C SER A 71 -8.51 1.85 5.00
N ASN A 72 -7.92 1.64 3.81
CA ASN A 72 -8.17 0.42 3.04
C ASN A 72 -7.76 -0.84 3.81
N GLU A 73 -6.60 -0.82 4.50
CA GLU A 73 -6.16 -1.95 5.34
C GLU A 73 -7.19 -2.25 6.45
N LEU A 74 -7.69 -1.21 7.13
CA LEU A 74 -8.69 -1.36 8.20
C LEU A 74 -10.04 -1.85 7.66
N MET A 75 -10.49 -1.32 6.52
CA MET A 75 -11.74 -1.76 5.89
C MET A 75 -11.65 -3.21 5.43
N ALA A 76 -10.57 -3.59 4.74
CA ALA A 76 -10.33 -4.96 4.31
C ALA A 76 -10.30 -5.94 5.49
N HIS A 77 -9.61 -5.56 6.59
CA HIS A 77 -9.61 -6.33 7.83
C HIS A 77 -11.02 -6.53 8.38
N THR A 78 -11.82 -5.48 8.42
CA THR A 78 -13.23 -5.56 8.90
C THR A 78 -14.05 -6.54 8.06
N TYR A 79 -13.91 -6.51 6.73
CA TYR A 79 -14.61 -7.45 5.85
C TYR A 79 -14.12 -8.88 5.99
N SER A 80 -12.82 -9.07 6.21
CA SER A 80 -12.29 -10.41 6.52
C SER A 80 -12.88 -10.95 7.81
N HIS A 81 -12.97 -10.13 8.86
CA HIS A 81 -13.53 -10.52 10.15
C HIS A 81 -15.03 -10.82 10.07
N LEU A 82 -15.81 -9.92 9.49
CA LEU A 82 -17.28 -10.02 9.49
C LEU A 82 -17.82 -11.02 8.48
N PHE A 83 -17.18 -11.13 7.32
CA PHE A 83 -17.72 -11.86 6.17
C PHE A 83 -16.84 -13.02 5.70
N GLY A 84 -15.71 -13.26 6.36
CA GLY A 84 -14.78 -14.31 6.00
C GLY A 84 -14.12 -14.11 4.63
N LEU A 85 -14.08 -12.88 4.11
CA LEU A 85 -13.41 -12.56 2.85
C LEU A 85 -11.88 -12.54 3.06
N PRO A 86 -11.11 -13.47 2.47
CA PRO A 86 -9.66 -13.41 2.56
C PRO A 86 -9.13 -12.17 1.84
N THR A 87 -8.31 -11.37 2.52
CA THR A 87 -7.74 -10.15 1.93
C THR A 87 -6.23 -10.07 2.17
N THR A 88 -5.47 -9.56 1.19
CA THR A 88 -4.04 -9.28 1.33
C THR A 88 -3.72 -7.89 0.83
N GLY A 89 -3.28 -7.02 1.74
CA GLY A 89 -2.83 -5.67 1.43
C GLY A 89 -1.33 -5.65 1.13
N LEU A 90 -0.95 -5.15 -0.03
CA LEU A 90 0.44 -5.08 -0.48
C LEU A 90 0.98 -3.66 -0.32
N ARG A 91 1.94 -3.46 0.58
CA ARG A 91 2.59 -2.16 0.85
C ARG A 91 3.72 -1.92 -0.14
N PHE A 92 3.37 -1.59 -1.38
CA PHE A 92 4.36 -1.32 -2.41
C PHE A 92 5.25 -0.13 -2.07
N PHE A 93 6.56 -0.30 -2.26
CA PHE A 93 7.56 0.75 -2.31
C PHE A 93 7.63 1.33 -3.72
N THR A 94 8.76 1.92 -4.11
CA THR A 94 8.90 2.49 -5.45
C THR A 94 9.16 1.39 -6.47
N VAL A 95 8.16 1.13 -7.30
CA VAL A 95 8.28 0.20 -8.43
C VAL A 95 8.80 0.95 -9.64
N TYR A 96 9.75 0.37 -10.36
CA TYR A 96 10.29 0.91 -11.60
C TYR A 96 10.30 -0.13 -12.71
N GLY A 97 10.40 0.31 -13.96
CA GLY A 97 10.41 -0.55 -15.15
C GLY A 97 9.58 0.01 -16.30
N PRO A 98 9.35 -0.79 -17.37
CA PRO A 98 8.51 -0.41 -18.48
C PRO A 98 7.12 0.07 -18.02
N TRP A 99 6.59 1.08 -18.72
CA TRP A 99 5.31 1.71 -18.38
C TRP A 99 5.27 2.40 -17.01
N GLY A 100 6.44 2.71 -16.45
CA GLY A 100 6.55 3.48 -15.22
C GLY A 100 5.84 4.84 -15.32
N ARG A 101 5.32 5.33 -14.19
CA ARG A 101 4.59 6.60 -14.15
C ARG A 101 5.52 7.78 -14.46
N PRO A 102 5.11 8.71 -15.36
CA PRO A 102 5.96 9.83 -15.77
C PRO A 102 6.16 10.90 -14.68
N ASP A 103 5.40 10.87 -13.59
CA ASP A 103 5.54 11.77 -12.43
C ASP A 103 6.48 11.24 -11.33
N MET A 104 7.12 10.09 -11.56
CA MET A 104 8.10 9.51 -10.64
C MET A 104 9.52 10.02 -10.92
N ALA A 105 10.35 10.02 -9.88
CA ALA A 105 11.69 10.60 -9.92
C ALA A 105 12.56 10.05 -11.06
N LEU A 106 12.53 8.74 -11.31
CA LEU A 106 13.30 8.11 -12.38
C LEU A 106 12.98 8.74 -13.74
N PHE A 107 11.69 8.84 -14.08
CA PHE A 107 11.26 9.43 -15.34
C PHE A 107 11.60 10.93 -15.42
N LEU A 108 11.28 11.68 -14.36
CA LEU A 108 11.51 13.13 -14.30
C LEU A 108 13.00 13.48 -14.43
N PHE A 109 13.86 12.73 -13.76
CA PHE A 109 15.30 12.96 -13.78
C PHE A 109 15.88 12.58 -15.16
N THR A 110 15.52 11.41 -15.68
CA THR A 110 15.98 10.99 -17.01
C THR A 110 15.58 12.01 -18.07
N LYS A 111 14.33 12.45 -18.08
CA LYS A 111 13.85 13.46 -19.02
C LYS A 111 14.61 14.78 -18.89
N ALA A 112 14.76 15.30 -17.67
CA ALA A 112 15.48 16.55 -17.44
C ALA A 112 16.95 16.48 -17.87
N ILE A 113 17.64 15.37 -17.57
CA ILE A 113 19.03 15.14 -17.98
C ILE A 113 19.15 15.12 -19.52
N LEU A 114 18.28 14.40 -20.21
CA LEU A 114 18.28 14.32 -21.68
C LEU A 114 17.98 15.69 -22.33
N GLU A 115 17.17 16.52 -21.67
CA GLU A 115 16.84 17.87 -22.14
C GLU A 115 17.85 18.94 -21.69
N GLY A 116 18.92 18.57 -20.97
CA GLY A 116 19.90 19.51 -20.42
C GLY A 116 19.32 20.46 -19.36
N LYS A 117 18.22 20.05 -18.70
CA LYS A 117 17.53 20.83 -17.67
C LYS A 117 18.00 20.45 -16.27
N PRO A 118 17.98 21.40 -15.31
CA PRO A 118 18.26 21.09 -13.91
C PRO A 118 17.27 20.08 -13.34
N ILE A 119 17.75 19.16 -12.50
CA ILE A 119 16.91 18.30 -11.65
C ILE A 119 16.71 18.93 -10.28
N GLN A 120 15.53 18.74 -9.70
CA GLN A 120 15.26 19.17 -8.33
C GLN A 120 15.64 18.07 -7.35
N VAL A 121 16.68 18.32 -6.56
CA VAL A 121 17.12 17.41 -5.49
C VAL A 121 16.57 17.92 -4.16
N PHE A 122 15.69 17.11 -3.53
CA PHE A 122 15.14 17.44 -2.22
C PHE A 122 16.06 16.95 -1.11
N ASN A 123 15.97 17.60 0.07
CA ASN A 123 16.76 17.27 1.26
C ASN A 123 18.25 17.07 0.96
N GLN A 124 18.80 17.90 0.07
CA GLN A 124 20.23 17.87 -0.35
C GLN A 124 20.70 16.48 -0.83
N GLY A 125 19.78 15.64 -1.30
CA GLY A 125 20.06 14.26 -1.71
C GLY A 125 20.19 13.26 -0.55
N ASN A 126 20.06 13.68 0.69
CA ASN A 126 20.11 12.79 1.85
C ASN A 126 18.81 12.01 2.00
N MET A 127 18.58 11.07 1.08
CA MET A 127 17.40 10.23 1.03
C MET A 127 17.78 8.81 0.58
N ILE A 128 17.33 7.83 1.35
CA ILE A 128 17.42 6.42 0.99
C ILE A 128 16.05 5.98 0.45
N ARG A 129 16.03 5.28 -0.67
CA ARG A 129 14.81 4.74 -1.29
C ARG A 129 15.05 3.30 -1.70
N ASP A 130 14.03 2.48 -1.51
CA ASP A 130 13.99 1.13 -2.03
C ASP A 130 13.26 1.12 -3.38
N PHE A 131 13.88 0.47 -4.37
CA PHE A 131 13.37 0.35 -5.72
C PHE A 131 13.24 -1.11 -6.08
N THR A 132 12.05 -1.52 -6.51
CA THR A 132 11.78 -2.89 -6.94
C THR A 132 11.42 -2.92 -8.41
N TYR A 133 12.01 -3.83 -9.17
CA TYR A 133 11.69 -3.97 -10.59
C TYR A 133 10.27 -4.52 -10.77
N VAL A 134 9.58 -4.08 -11.82
CA VAL A 134 8.17 -4.38 -12.02
C VAL A 134 7.88 -5.87 -12.16
N ASP A 135 8.78 -6.64 -12.80
CA ASP A 135 8.57 -8.08 -12.97
C ASP A 135 8.64 -8.83 -11.63
N ASP A 136 9.50 -8.41 -10.71
CA ASP A 136 9.56 -8.97 -9.35
C ASP A 136 8.26 -8.69 -8.57
N ILE A 137 7.71 -7.49 -8.75
CA ILE A 137 6.40 -7.13 -8.16
C ILE A 137 5.28 -7.99 -8.75
N VAL A 138 5.26 -8.17 -10.06
CA VAL A 138 4.23 -8.97 -10.75
C VAL A 138 4.32 -10.43 -10.30
N GLU A 139 5.52 -11.00 -10.26
CA GLU A 139 5.72 -12.37 -9.78
C GLU A 139 5.24 -12.52 -8.32
N GLY A 140 5.61 -11.59 -7.45
CA GLY A 140 5.15 -11.57 -6.06
C GLY A 140 3.63 -11.47 -5.96
N LEU A 141 2.99 -10.62 -6.77
CA LEU A 141 1.53 -10.46 -6.80
C LEU A 141 0.83 -11.75 -7.26
N VAL A 142 1.31 -12.40 -8.31
CA VAL A 142 0.75 -13.67 -8.81
C VAL A 142 0.81 -14.73 -7.72
N ARG A 143 1.95 -14.89 -7.05
CA ARG A 143 2.08 -15.84 -5.94
C ARG A 143 1.14 -15.53 -4.77
N VAL A 144 0.95 -14.26 -4.44
CA VAL A 144 0.01 -13.85 -3.40
C VAL A 144 -1.43 -14.21 -3.77
N ILE A 145 -1.83 -13.99 -5.03
CA ILE A 145 -3.19 -14.31 -5.50
C ILE A 145 -3.46 -15.82 -5.35
N ASP A 146 -2.48 -16.65 -5.67
CA ASP A 146 -2.60 -18.11 -5.62
C ASP A 146 -2.57 -18.68 -4.19
N HIS A 147 -2.19 -17.85 -3.21
CA HIS A 147 -2.07 -18.27 -1.80
C HIS A 147 -2.93 -17.38 -0.87
N PRO A 148 -4.25 -17.56 -0.86
CA PRO A 148 -5.13 -16.82 0.04
C PRO A 148 -4.71 -17.00 1.50
N PRO A 149 -4.72 -15.93 2.32
CA PRO A 149 -4.40 -16.04 3.73
C PRO A 149 -5.45 -16.82 4.50
N THR A 150 -5.02 -17.52 5.53
CA THR A 150 -5.91 -18.17 6.51
C THR A 150 -5.98 -17.34 7.79
N GLY A 151 -7.13 -17.36 8.46
CA GLY A 151 -7.31 -16.70 9.74
C GLY A 151 -6.38 -17.27 10.82
N ASN A 152 -6.06 -16.46 11.84
CA ASN A 152 -5.28 -16.88 12.99
C ASN A 152 -6.19 -17.22 14.19
N PRO A 153 -6.50 -18.51 14.45
CA PRO A 153 -7.35 -18.90 15.58
C PRO A 153 -6.69 -18.66 16.94
N HIS A 154 -5.38 -18.43 16.97
CA HIS A 154 -4.60 -18.21 18.20
C HIS A 154 -4.26 -16.73 18.43
N TRP A 155 -4.90 -15.82 17.70
CA TRP A 155 -4.68 -14.40 17.91
C TRP A 155 -5.01 -13.99 19.34
N ASN A 156 -4.10 -13.23 19.94
CA ASN A 156 -4.23 -12.75 21.31
C ASN A 156 -4.20 -11.21 21.33
N PRO A 157 -5.24 -10.54 21.85
CA PRO A 157 -5.26 -9.08 21.92
C PRO A 157 -4.19 -8.49 22.85
N ALA A 158 -3.66 -9.28 23.80
CA ALA A 158 -2.57 -8.83 24.68
C ALA A 158 -1.19 -8.82 24.01
N ALA A 159 -1.05 -9.54 22.89
CA ALA A 159 0.17 -9.57 22.08
C ALA A 159 -0.22 -9.52 20.61
N PRO A 160 -0.80 -8.43 20.11
CA PRO A 160 -1.27 -8.33 18.74
C PRO A 160 -0.08 -8.32 17.79
N ASP A 161 -0.25 -8.99 16.67
CA ASP A 161 0.57 -8.81 15.48
C ASP A 161 -0.17 -7.86 14.53
N PRO A 162 0.10 -6.55 14.59
CA PRO A 162 -0.83 -5.53 14.07
C PRO A 162 -0.81 -5.41 12.55
N SER A 163 0.15 -6.03 11.87
CA SER A 163 0.36 -5.78 10.44
C SER A 163 0.40 -7.04 9.59
N THR A 164 0.12 -8.20 10.14
CA THR A 164 0.14 -9.45 9.38
C THR A 164 -1.27 -9.92 9.01
N SER A 165 -1.35 -10.70 7.94
CA SER A 165 -2.56 -11.41 7.54
C SER A 165 -3.08 -12.38 8.61
N ARG A 166 -2.33 -12.62 9.68
CA ARG A 166 -2.69 -13.50 10.79
C ARG A 166 -3.53 -12.80 11.85
N ALA A 167 -3.39 -11.50 12.00
CA ALA A 167 -4.12 -10.72 12.97
C ALA A 167 -5.31 -10.05 12.31
N PRO A 168 -6.35 -9.93 12.97
CA PRO A 168 -7.13 -10.71 13.90
C PRO A 168 -8.27 -11.45 13.20
N TYR A 169 -7.96 -12.21 12.20
CA TYR A 169 -8.94 -13.09 11.59
C TYR A 169 -9.22 -14.23 12.53
N LYS A 170 -10.02 -14.02 13.53
CA LYS A 170 -10.28 -15.03 14.53
C LYS A 170 -9.05 -15.64 15.19
#